data_90f16ee229e92fd101d252b82af22568
#
_entry.id   90f16ee229e92fd101d252b82af22568
#
_cell.length_a   1.000
_cell.length_b   1.000
_cell.length_c   1.000
_cell.angle_alpha   90.00
_cell.angle_beta   90.00
_cell.angle_gamma   90.00
#
_symmetry.space_group_name_H-M   'P 1'
#
loop_
_entity.id
_entity.type
_entity.pdbx_description
1 polymer ?
#
loop_
_entity_poly.entity_id
_entity_poly.type
_entity_poly.pdbx_seq_one_letter_code
_entity_poly.pdbx_strand_id
1 'polypeptide(L)'
;MSSTKMDVFSTRELPLLIESFVSQLKRGQLVGSKTVAMNTANLLREIVSRSPWEDIPSLTTLLKAVGKRLLRAQPRELIIFNVVCRVLHIVNEDYSSVEVVNEEGPMSKKKGNASGASSASKGSETPAMGLGQPGTGQPRNLGEQVSQSMDRATLNAFHLKSLLIQEIMDYILELEKTEVEIADNSREHIHSNEIILTCGRSLTVEKFLKNAANKVKIHVIVAECAPTYDGHEQAQALASANIDVVVIPDAAVFAIMSRVNKVILGAHAVLANGGLVAASGSHTIAAAARHHSTQVVVCAGLYKYSPMFPFDDDRFNTLVSPDAVLPYGDGELIDAVDVSNPRYDYVPPELVDILVDHTGGHLPSYLYRLLQENYAQAKDLAWNIQDE
;
A
#
# COMPACT_ATOMS: atom_id res chain seq x y z
N MET A 1 32.26 25.54 -20.03
CA MET A 1 31.51 24.75 -21.02
C MET A 1 31.55 23.28 -20.69
N SER A 2 30.93 22.87 -19.56
CA SER A 2 30.88 21.44 -19.19
C SER A 2 29.67 21.08 -18.31
N SER A 3 28.67 21.95 -18.17
CA SER A 3 27.50 21.70 -17.30
C SER A 3 26.24 21.25 -18.07
N THR A 4 26.20 21.41 -19.41
CA THR A 4 24.96 21.22 -20.19
C THR A 4 24.77 19.79 -20.74
N LYS A 5 25.74 18.87 -20.53
CA LYS A 5 25.64 17.49 -21.06
C LYS A 5 25.06 16.48 -20.07
N MET A 6 24.95 16.80 -18.78
CA MET A 6 24.46 15.90 -17.77
C MET A 6 22.92 15.84 -17.72
N ASP A 7 22.22 16.94 -18.05
CA ASP A 7 20.76 17.03 -17.93
C ASP A 7 19.96 16.38 -19.07
N VAL A 8 20.60 16.17 -20.25
CA VAL A 8 19.92 15.59 -21.43
C VAL A 8 19.78 14.08 -21.36
N PHE A 9 20.65 13.39 -20.63
CA PHE A 9 20.59 11.92 -20.48
C PHE A 9 19.52 11.47 -19.48
N SER A 10 19.27 12.19 -18.39
CA SER A 10 18.28 11.82 -17.37
C SER A 10 16.85 11.93 -17.89
N THR A 11 16.55 12.89 -18.76
CA THR A 11 15.20 13.14 -19.28
C THR A 11 14.73 12.10 -20.31
N ARG A 12 15.63 11.35 -20.95
CA ARG A 12 15.28 10.31 -21.93
C ARG A 12 15.12 8.93 -21.31
N GLU A 13 15.75 8.64 -20.18
CA GLU A 13 15.70 7.31 -19.53
C GLU A 13 14.40 7.08 -18.77
N LEU A 14 13.82 8.09 -18.14
CA LEU A 14 12.58 7.98 -17.36
C LEU A 14 11.38 7.46 -18.19
N PRO A 15 11.08 8.01 -19.38
CA PRO A 15 10.01 7.48 -20.22
C PRO A 15 10.24 6.02 -20.62
N LEU A 16 11.49 5.62 -20.88
CA LEU A 16 11.83 4.24 -21.23
C LEU A 16 11.61 3.27 -20.06
N LEU A 17 11.94 3.68 -18.83
CA LEU A 17 11.67 2.89 -17.63
C LEU A 17 10.16 2.68 -17.43
N ILE A 18 9.38 3.75 -17.54
CA ILE A 18 7.91 3.68 -17.41
C ILE A 18 7.33 2.78 -18.50
N GLU A 19 7.75 2.93 -19.77
CA GLU A 19 7.27 2.07 -20.86
C GLU A 19 7.66 0.61 -20.71
N SER A 20 8.88 0.34 -20.25
CA SER A 20 9.32 -1.02 -19.93
C SER A 20 8.43 -1.66 -18.88
N PHE A 21 8.14 -0.93 -17.81
CA PHE A 21 7.28 -1.43 -16.73
C PHE A 21 5.82 -1.61 -17.19
N VAL A 22 5.27 -0.66 -17.95
CA VAL A 22 3.94 -0.77 -18.57
C VAL A 22 3.87 -2.01 -19.49
N SER A 23 4.93 -2.28 -20.25
CA SER A 23 5.00 -3.47 -21.11
C SER A 23 5.01 -4.77 -20.30
N GLN A 24 5.74 -4.82 -19.18
CA GLN A 24 5.76 -5.97 -18.27
C GLN A 24 4.38 -6.23 -17.65
N LEU A 25 3.69 -5.15 -17.20
CA LEU A 25 2.33 -5.22 -16.68
C LEU A 25 1.36 -5.78 -17.73
N LYS A 26 1.35 -5.21 -18.95
CA LYS A 26 0.46 -5.67 -20.03
C LYS A 26 0.69 -7.12 -20.45
N ARG A 27 1.92 -7.59 -20.34
CA ARG A 27 2.28 -8.99 -20.66
C ARG A 27 2.04 -9.96 -19.51
N GLY A 28 1.58 -9.49 -18.33
CA GLY A 28 1.37 -10.32 -17.15
C GLY A 28 2.66 -10.96 -16.61
N GLN A 29 3.83 -10.35 -16.85
CA GLN A 29 5.12 -10.89 -16.42
C GLN A 29 5.37 -10.72 -14.91
N LEU A 30 4.65 -9.77 -14.28
CA LEU A 30 4.71 -9.53 -12.85
C LEU A 30 3.60 -10.35 -12.18
N VAL A 31 3.99 -11.47 -11.59
CA VAL A 31 3.07 -12.36 -10.88
C VAL A 31 3.20 -12.19 -9.38
N GLY A 32 2.06 -12.08 -8.69
CA GLY A 32 1.97 -11.98 -7.23
C GLY A 32 1.88 -10.55 -6.72
N SER A 33 0.97 -10.34 -5.78
CA SER A 33 0.61 -9.05 -5.19
C SER A 33 1.82 -8.30 -4.63
N LYS A 34 2.69 -8.99 -3.90
CA LYS A 34 3.91 -8.42 -3.32
C LYS A 34 4.90 -7.96 -4.38
N THR A 35 5.12 -8.79 -5.41
CA THR A 35 6.02 -8.46 -6.52
C THR A 35 5.57 -7.20 -7.25
N VAL A 36 4.27 -7.09 -7.54
CA VAL A 36 3.68 -5.90 -8.16
C VAL A 36 3.86 -4.67 -7.26
N ALA A 37 3.58 -4.79 -5.94
CA ALA A 37 3.74 -3.70 -4.99
C ALA A 37 5.19 -3.20 -4.93
N MET A 38 6.15 -4.12 -4.76
CA MET A 38 7.58 -3.82 -4.66
C MET A 38 8.12 -3.13 -5.91
N ASN A 39 7.78 -3.67 -7.09
CA ASN A 39 8.25 -3.11 -8.36
C ASN A 39 7.61 -1.74 -8.64
N THR A 40 6.33 -1.54 -8.28
CA THR A 40 5.66 -0.24 -8.40
C THR A 40 6.29 0.78 -7.46
N ALA A 41 6.55 0.45 -6.19
CA ALA A 41 7.21 1.34 -5.23
C ALA A 41 8.63 1.71 -5.67
N ASN A 42 9.41 0.75 -6.18
CA ASN A 42 10.75 0.98 -6.72
C ASN A 42 10.73 1.91 -7.95
N LEU A 43 9.76 1.72 -8.87
CA LEU A 43 9.60 2.61 -10.02
C LEU A 43 9.30 4.05 -9.56
N LEU A 44 8.37 4.23 -8.61
CA LEU A 44 8.02 5.56 -8.10
C LEU A 44 9.20 6.21 -7.38
N ARG A 45 9.99 5.46 -6.60
CA ARG A 45 11.23 5.94 -5.98
C ARG A 45 12.22 6.42 -7.04
N GLU A 46 12.41 5.66 -8.12
CA GLU A 46 13.30 6.08 -9.23
C GLU A 46 12.82 7.34 -9.92
N ILE A 47 11.51 7.49 -10.10
CA ILE A 47 10.92 8.71 -10.65
C ILE A 47 11.20 9.90 -9.73
N VAL A 48 10.97 9.79 -8.43
CA VAL A 48 11.29 10.84 -7.46
C VAL A 48 12.78 11.19 -7.49
N SER A 49 13.66 10.19 -7.59
CA SER A 49 15.11 10.38 -7.61
C SER A 49 15.62 11.04 -8.89
N ARG A 50 15.11 10.65 -10.06
CA ARG A 50 15.67 11.04 -11.37
C ARG A 50 14.96 12.21 -12.02
N SER A 51 13.70 12.50 -11.65
CA SER A 51 12.98 13.62 -12.26
C SER A 51 13.49 14.96 -11.74
N PRO A 52 13.60 15.98 -12.62
CA PRO A 52 13.86 17.36 -12.24
C PRO A 52 12.53 17.98 -11.79
N TRP A 53 12.24 17.97 -10.50
CA TRP A 53 11.11 18.68 -9.91
C TRP A 53 11.63 19.74 -8.94
N GLU A 54 10.96 20.89 -8.93
CA GLU A 54 11.32 22.04 -8.09
C GLU A 54 10.37 22.15 -6.89
N ASP A 55 9.11 21.76 -7.09
CA ASP A 55 8.04 21.89 -6.11
C ASP A 55 7.28 20.57 -5.90
N ILE A 56 6.75 20.36 -4.69
CA ILE A 56 5.92 19.21 -4.36
C ILE A 56 4.64 19.10 -5.22
N PRO A 57 3.90 20.19 -5.54
CA PRO A 57 2.77 20.10 -6.46
C PRO A 57 3.13 19.57 -7.84
N SER A 58 4.31 19.95 -8.38
CA SER A 58 4.80 19.44 -9.67
C SER A 58 5.13 17.96 -9.62
N LEU A 59 5.78 17.50 -8.53
CA LEU A 59 6.04 16.08 -8.26
C LEU A 59 4.74 15.29 -8.12
N THR A 60 3.79 15.78 -7.34
CA THR A 60 2.48 15.15 -7.15
C THR A 60 1.74 14.99 -8.47
N THR A 61 1.77 16.01 -9.34
CA THR A 61 1.16 15.94 -10.67
C THR A 61 1.84 14.90 -11.56
N LEU A 62 3.17 14.81 -11.51
CA LEU A 62 3.94 13.81 -12.23
C LEU A 62 3.61 12.39 -11.76
N LEU A 63 3.61 12.16 -10.44
CA LEU A 63 3.28 10.85 -9.85
C LEU A 63 1.84 10.43 -10.17
N LYS A 64 0.87 11.35 -10.13
CA LYS A 64 -0.52 11.13 -10.56
C LYS A 64 -0.60 10.74 -12.03
N ALA A 65 0.14 11.42 -12.91
CA ALA A 65 0.15 11.09 -14.34
C ALA A 65 0.74 9.70 -14.62
N VAL A 66 1.84 9.36 -13.94
CA VAL A 66 2.44 8.01 -14.03
C VAL A 66 1.47 6.97 -13.48
N GLY A 67 0.89 7.19 -12.30
CA GLY A 67 -0.11 6.30 -11.69
C GLY A 67 -1.27 6.01 -12.63
N LYS A 68 -1.87 7.03 -13.26
CA LYS A 68 -2.92 6.86 -14.27
C LYS A 68 -2.46 6.00 -15.45
N ARG A 69 -1.22 6.18 -15.91
CA ARG A 69 -0.68 5.37 -17.02
C ARG A 69 -0.50 3.90 -16.64
N LEU A 70 -0.05 3.62 -15.42
CA LEU A 70 0.09 2.25 -14.90
C LEU A 70 -1.28 1.58 -14.73
N LEU A 71 -2.26 2.30 -14.20
CA LEU A 71 -3.63 1.81 -14.04
C LEU A 71 -4.31 1.51 -15.38
N ARG A 72 -4.10 2.35 -16.41
CA ARG A 72 -4.58 2.06 -17.77
C ARG A 72 -3.93 0.82 -18.39
N ALA A 73 -2.70 0.47 -17.96
CA ALA A 73 -2.03 -0.75 -18.41
C ALA A 73 -2.68 -2.01 -17.83
N GLN A 74 -3.11 -1.96 -16.56
CA GLN A 74 -3.76 -3.06 -15.84
C GLN A 74 -4.81 -2.55 -14.85
N PRO A 75 -6.03 -2.22 -15.33
CA PRO A 75 -7.05 -1.54 -14.52
C PRO A 75 -7.58 -2.35 -13.34
N ARG A 76 -7.47 -3.68 -13.42
CA ARG A 76 -7.98 -4.62 -12.41
C ARG A 76 -6.96 -4.95 -11.31
N GLU A 77 -5.72 -4.46 -11.43
CA GLU A 77 -4.68 -4.66 -10.42
C GLU A 77 -4.72 -3.51 -9.39
N LEU A 78 -5.55 -3.69 -8.36
CA LEU A 78 -5.78 -2.68 -7.32
C LEU A 78 -4.51 -2.33 -6.52
N ILE A 79 -3.52 -3.22 -6.48
CA ILE A 79 -2.28 -3.01 -5.74
C ILE A 79 -1.47 -1.84 -6.29
N ILE A 80 -1.46 -1.67 -7.62
CA ILE A 80 -0.80 -0.52 -8.25
C ILE A 80 -1.40 0.77 -7.73
N PHE A 81 -2.74 0.84 -7.69
CA PHE A 81 -3.46 2.00 -7.18
C PHE A 81 -3.12 2.28 -5.71
N ASN A 82 -3.14 1.24 -4.87
CA ASN A 82 -2.84 1.36 -3.45
C ASN A 82 -1.43 1.90 -3.19
N VAL A 83 -0.42 1.36 -3.90
CA VAL A 83 0.97 1.81 -3.78
C VAL A 83 1.15 3.25 -4.25
N VAL A 84 0.52 3.63 -5.37
CA VAL A 84 0.55 5.02 -5.85
C VAL A 84 -0.07 5.98 -4.83
N CYS A 85 -1.22 5.62 -4.26
CA CYS A 85 -1.89 6.42 -3.23
C CYS A 85 -1.03 6.54 -1.96
N ARG A 86 -0.37 5.46 -1.54
CA ARG A 86 0.51 5.49 -0.36
C ARG A 86 1.73 6.38 -0.58
N VAL A 87 2.38 6.28 -1.73
CA VAL A 87 3.52 7.15 -2.06
C VAL A 87 3.09 8.63 -2.16
N LEU A 88 1.91 8.91 -2.73
CA LEU A 88 1.36 10.27 -2.74
C LEU A 88 1.04 10.79 -1.34
N HIS A 89 0.59 9.93 -0.44
CA HIS A 89 0.35 10.28 0.95
C HIS A 89 1.66 10.64 1.66
N ILE A 90 2.71 9.84 1.53
CA ILE A 90 4.06 10.12 2.03
C ILE A 90 4.56 11.49 1.55
N VAL A 91 4.49 11.74 0.24
CA VAL A 91 4.94 13.01 -0.36
C VAL A 91 4.21 14.23 0.24
N ASN A 92 2.93 14.09 0.57
CA ASN A 92 2.15 15.21 1.08
C ASN A 92 2.25 15.39 2.61
N GLU A 93 2.47 14.32 3.38
CA GLU A 93 2.73 14.42 4.82
C GLU A 93 4.03 15.17 5.12
N ASP A 94 5.11 14.83 4.40
CA ASP A 94 6.39 15.52 4.53
C ASP A 94 6.29 17.00 4.16
N TYR A 95 5.49 17.32 3.13
CA TYR A 95 5.25 18.71 2.76
C TYR A 95 4.56 19.51 3.87
N SER A 96 3.50 18.95 4.46
CA SER A 96 2.78 19.61 5.56
C SER A 96 3.68 19.84 6.78
N SER A 97 4.58 18.92 7.07
CA SER A 97 5.54 19.04 8.18
C SER A 97 6.58 20.13 7.94
N VAL A 98 7.01 20.33 6.71
CA VAL A 98 8.01 21.35 6.31
C VAL A 98 7.38 22.75 6.30
N GLU A 99 6.11 22.92 5.89
CA GLU A 99 5.40 24.20 5.95
C GLU A 99 5.21 24.68 7.38
N VAL A 100 4.82 23.81 8.32
CA VAL A 100 4.64 24.15 9.73
C VAL A 100 5.96 24.65 10.35
N VAL A 101 7.10 24.05 10.00
CA VAL A 101 8.43 24.49 10.50
C VAL A 101 8.85 25.86 9.93
N ASN A 102 8.40 26.20 8.71
CA ASN A 102 8.72 27.48 8.07
C ASN A 102 7.83 28.63 8.55
N GLU A 103 6.59 28.34 9.01
CA GLU A 103 5.69 29.36 9.60
C GLU A 103 6.03 29.67 11.05
N GLU A 104 6.63 28.73 11.79
CA GLU A 104 7.20 28.98 13.12
C GLU A 104 8.59 29.61 12.99
N GLY A 105 8.67 30.87 12.54
CA GLY A 105 9.87 31.70 12.63
C GLY A 105 10.40 31.75 14.08
N PRO A 106 11.69 32.08 14.31
CA PRO A 106 12.34 31.95 15.61
C PRO A 106 11.57 32.73 16.70
N MET A 107 10.87 31.99 17.54
CA MET A 107 10.18 32.54 18.73
C MET A 107 11.19 33.38 19.50
N SER A 108 11.00 34.71 19.52
CA SER A 108 11.65 35.60 20.44
C SER A 108 11.33 35.15 21.87
N LYS A 109 12.37 34.72 22.59
CA LYS A 109 12.29 34.39 24.02
C LYS A 109 11.74 35.58 24.77
N LYS A 110 10.44 35.66 25.02
CA LYS A 110 9.84 36.50 26.04
C LYS A 110 10.27 35.94 27.40
N LYS A 111 11.27 36.59 28.01
CA LYS A 111 11.58 36.43 29.43
C LYS A 111 10.33 36.73 30.24
N GLY A 112 9.80 35.72 30.92
CA GLY A 112 8.81 35.89 31.95
C GLY A 112 9.42 36.68 33.10
N ASN A 113 8.85 37.86 33.42
CA ASN A 113 9.13 38.58 34.63
C ASN A 113 8.09 38.19 35.67
N ALA A 114 8.56 37.55 36.72
CA ALA A 114 7.82 37.35 37.94
C ALA A 114 7.83 38.67 38.76
N SER A 115 6.68 38.95 39.29
CA SER A 115 6.34 40.06 40.22
C SER A 115 7.22 40.10 41.46
N GLY A 116 7.65 41.32 41.84
CA GLY A 116 8.19 41.65 43.17
C GLY A 116 8.21 43.16 43.36
N ALA A 117 7.38 43.65 44.27
CA ALA A 117 7.21 45.05 44.62
C ALA A 117 8.40 45.60 45.40
N SER A 118 8.78 46.87 45.23
CA SER A 118 8.69 47.98 46.20
C SER A 118 9.64 49.14 45.92
N SER A 119 9.05 50.34 46.04
CA SER A 119 9.54 51.61 46.56
C SER A 119 10.73 52.37 45.93
N ALA A 120 10.34 53.54 45.40
CA ALA A 120 10.82 54.91 45.63
C ALA A 120 12.32 55.25 45.49
N SER A 121 12.66 56.18 44.61
CA SER A 121 13.01 57.59 44.94
C SER A 121 13.57 58.32 43.69
N LYS A 122 13.26 59.62 43.75
CA LYS A 122 13.57 60.74 42.88
C LYS A 122 15.02 60.90 42.45
N GLY A 123 15.22 61.45 41.23
CA GLY A 123 16.45 62.10 40.80
C GLY A 123 16.34 62.62 39.36
N SER A 124 16.15 63.92 39.26
CA SER A 124 16.18 64.81 38.11
C SER A 124 17.57 64.83 37.45
N GLU A 125 17.64 64.92 36.13
CA GLU A 125 18.33 65.96 35.39
C GLU A 125 18.45 65.70 33.88
N THR A 126 18.06 66.68 33.10
CA THR A 126 18.19 66.88 31.66
C THR A 126 19.48 67.63 31.33
N PRO A 127 19.82 67.97 30.07
CA PRO A 127 20.07 67.18 28.85
C PRO A 127 21.46 67.53 28.23
N ALA A 128 21.94 66.77 27.30
CA ALA A 128 23.02 67.21 26.43
C ALA A 128 22.78 66.76 24.97
N MET A 129 22.72 67.73 24.11
CA MET A 129 22.70 67.59 22.64
C MET A 129 24.03 67.01 22.14
N GLY A 130 23.96 66.02 21.28
CA GLY A 130 25.07 65.53 20.47
C GLY A 130 24.65 65.38 19.03
N LEU A 131 25.24 66.22 18.15
CA LEU A 131 25.09 66.21 16.69
C LEU A 131 25.60 64.91 16.10
N GLY A 132 24.74 64.16 15.43
CA GLY A 132 25.07 62.94 14.70
C GLY A 132 25.31 63.22 13.22
N GLN A 133 26.42 62.74 12.71
CA GLN A 133 26.78 62.73 11.30
C GLN A 133 25.89 61.80 10.46
N PRO A 134 25.63 62.08 9.15
CA PRO A 134 24.83 61.25 8.27
C PRO A 134 25.65 60.02 7.83
N GLY A 135 25.20 58.85 8.21
CA GLY A 135 25.71 57.57 7.76
C GLY A 135 25.31 57.32 6.32
N THR A 136 26.33 57.17 5.46
CA THR A 136 26.21 56.75 4.07
C THR A 136 25.68 55.32 4.02
N GLY A 137 24.40 55.18 3.70
CA GLY A 137 23.80 53.89 3.37
C GLY A 137 24.31 53.39 2.03
N GLN A 138 25.17 52.37 2.05
CA GLN A 138 25.48 51.65 0.84
C GLN A 138 24.24 50.91 0.36
N PRO A 139 23.91 50.92 -0.97
CA PRO A 139 22.84 50.10 -1.51
C PRO A 139 23.22 48.63 -1.40
N ARG A 140 22.54 47.88 -0.54
CA ARG A 140 22.64 46.42 -0.51
C ARG A 140 22.17 45.91 -1.87
N ASN A 141 23.08 45.26 -2.59
CA ASN A 141 22.82 44.67 -3.89
C ASN A 141 21.62 43.71 -3.85
N LEU A 142 20.56 44.09 -4.57
CA LEU A 142 19.38 43.23 -4.76
C LEU A 142 19.77 41.85 -5.35
N GLY A 143 20.88 41.80 -6.10
CA GLY A 143 21.43 40.58 -6.68
C GLY A 143 21.97 39.57 -5.67
N GLU A 144 22.53 40.00 -4.53
CA GLU A 144 23.02 39.10 -3.49
C GLU A 144 21.87 38.49 -2.65
N GLN A 145 20.76 39.21 -2.47
CA GLN A 145 19.58 38.68 -1.80
C GLN A 145 18.84 37.66 -2.64
N VAL A 146 18.80 37.84 -3.96
CA VAL A 146 18.19 36.88 -4.90
C VAL A 146 19.04 35.63 -5.04
N SER A 147 20.37 35.73 -5.09
CA SER A 147 21.27 34.58 -5.15
C SER A 147 21.26 33.77 -3.83
N GLN A 148 21.22 34.43 -2.64
CA GLN A 148 21.12 33.74 -1.36
C GLN A 148 19.74 33.05 -1.13
N SER A 149 18.66 33.58 -1.70
CA SER A 149 17.36 32.95 -1.66
C SER A 149 17.23 31.77 -2.62
N MET A 150 17.85 31.86 -3.79
CA MET A 150 17.93 30.73 -4.74
C MET A 150 18.77 29.59 -4.20
N ASP A 151 19.92 29.85 -3.58
CA ASP A 151 20.77 28.82 -2.96
C ASP A 151 20.06 28.13 -1.80
N ARG A 152 19.25 28.86 -1.06
CA ARG A 152 18.47 28.31 0.07
C ARG A 152 17.30 27.46 -0.40
N ALA A 153 16.61 27.87 -1.44
CA ALA A 153 15.52 27.09 -2.04
C ALA A 153 16.02 25.78 -2.68
N THR A 154 17.15 25.82 -3.37
CA THR A 154 17.79 24.62 -3.95
C THR A 154 18.32 23.67 -2.89
N LEU A 155 18.87 24.17 -1.78
CA LEU A 155 19.30 23.36 -0.64
C LEU A 155 18.10 22.68 0.06
N ASN A 156 16.99 23.40 0.22
CA ASN A 156 15.78 22.86 0.78
C ASN A 156 15.16 21.78 -0.14
N ALA A 157 15.13 21.99 -1.44
CA ALA A 157 14.65 21.02 -2.41
C ALA A 157 15.50 19.76 -2.44
N PHE A 158 16.83 19.87 -2.33
CA PHE A 158 17.73 18.71 -2.26
C PHE A 158 17.55 17.92 -0.96
N HIS A 159 17.39 18.62 0.17
CA HIS A 159 17.13 17.97 1.47
C HIS A 159 15.77 17.25 1.47
N LEU A 160 14.74 17.89 0.95
CA LEU A 160 13.40 17.30 0.81
C LEU A 160 13.43 16.07 -0.09
N LYS A 161 14.18 16.12 -1.19
CA LYS A 161 14.34 14.97 -2.10
C LYS A 161 14.98 13.79 -1.40
N SER A 162 15.99 14.01 -0.56
CA SER A 162 16.64 12.93 0.20
C SER A 162 15.70 12.32 1.25
N LEU A 163 14.89 13.12 1.93
CA LEU A 163 13.88 12.65 2.88
C LEU A 163 12.83 11.79 2.20
N LEU A 164 12.23 12.28 1.10
CA LEU A 164 11.22 11.52 0.36
C LEU A 164 11.76 10.18 -0.15
N ILE A 165 12.99 10.14 -0.64
CA ILE A 165 13.63 8.88 -1.07
C ILE A 165 13.77 7.93 0.12
N GLN A 166 14.14 8.45 1.29
CA GLN A 166 14.27 7.65 2.51
C GLN A 166 12.93 7.08 2.96
N GLU A 167 11.88 7.89 3.05
CA GLU A 167 10.53 7.45 3.41
C GLU A 167 9.97 6.38 2.45
N ILE A 168 10.21 6.54 1.14
CA ILE A 168 9.82 5.52 0.16
C ILE A 168 10.66 4.25 0.34
N MET A 169 11.94 4.34 0.72
CA MET A 169 12.77 3.18 1.03
C MET A 169 12.26 2.46 2.27
N ASP A 170 11.87 3.19 3.31
CA ASP A 170 11.31 2.60 4.54
C ASP A 170 9.98 1.89 4.25
N TYR A 171 9.14 2.46 3.38
CA TYR A 171 7.94 1.78 2.88
C TYR A 171 8.27 0.49 2.11
N ILE A 172 9.31 0.48 1.27
CA ILE A 172 9.74 -0.73 0.56
C ILE A 172 10.21 -1.81 1.57
N LEU A 173 10.94 -1.42 2.60
CA LEU A 173 11.36 -2.34 3.67
C LEU A 173 10.16 -2.89 4.47
N GLU A 174 9.13 -2.08 4.71
CA GLU A 174 7.86 -2.52 5.30
C GLU A 174 7.20 -3.59 4.42
N LEU A 175 7.10 -3.36 3.10
CA LEU A 175 6.58 -4.35 2.15
C LEU A 175 7.36 -5.67 2.18
N GLU A 176 8.69 -5.62 2.33
CA GLU A 176 9.52 -6.82 2.43
C GLU A 176 9.24 -7.63 3.69
N LYS A 177 9.02 -6.97 4.82
CA LYS A 177 8.83 -7.61 6.14
C LYS A 177 7.39 -8.03 6.41
N THR A 178 6.41 -7.40 5.76
CA THR A 178 4.96 -7.58 6.01
C THR A 178 4.53 -9.04 6.18
N GLU A 179 5.00 -9.96 5.33
CA GLU A 179 4.60 -11.37 5.42
C GLU A 179 5.15 -12.08 6.67
N VAL A 180 6.32 -11.67 7.16
CA VAL A 180 6.94 -12.24 8.36
C VAL A 180 6.22 -11.70 9.61
N GLU A 181 5.94 -10.42 9.63
CA GLU A 181 5.23 -9.77 10.73
C GLU A 181 3.78 -10.29 10.86
N ILE A 182 3.07 -10.48 9.73
CA ILE A 182 1.77 -11.16 9.74
C ILE A 182 1.91 -12.58 10.29
N ALA A 183 2.95 -13.33 9.89
CA ALA A 183 3.14 -14.69 10.39
C ALA A 183 3.39 -14.71 11.90
N ASP A 184 4.04 -13.71 12.47
CA ASP A 184 4.28 -13.62 13.93
C ASP A 184 2.97 -13.45 14.72
N ASN A 185 1.96 -12.80 14.15
CA ASN A 185 0.62 -12.66 14.75
C ASN A 185 -0.18 -13.97 14.75
N SER A 186 0.30 -15.04 14.10
CA SER A 186 -0.39 -16.35 14.04
C SER A 186 -0.72 -16.94 15.41
N ARG A 187 0.09 -16.62 16.43
CA ARG A 187 -0.04 -17.14 17.80
C ARG A 187 -1.30 -16.66 18.50
N GLU A 188 -1.78 -15.48 18.15
CA GLU A 188 -2.97 -14.88 18.74
C GLU A 188 -4.25 -15.48 18.15
N HIS A 189 -4.14 -16.06 16.96
CA HIS A 189 -5.28 -16.51 16.17
C HIS A 189 -5.39 -18.03 16.03
N ILE A 190 -4.33 -18.80 16.31
CA ILE A 190 -4.33 -20.27 16.14
C ILE A 190 -3.98 -20.96 17.45
N HIS A 191 -4.83 -21.93 17.84
CA HIS A 191 -4.65 -22.72 19.06
C HIS A 191 -4.31 -24.18 18.74
N SER A 192 -3.89 -24.91 19.77
CA SER A 192 -3.46 -26.30 19.61
C SER A 192 -4.63 -27.22 19.24
N ASN A 193 -4.37 -28.16 18.32
CA ASN A 193 -5.32 -29.16 17.81
C ASN A 193 -6.50 -28.56 17.03
N GLU A 194 -6.38 -27.33 16.50
CA GLU A 194 -7.41 -26.78 15.61
C GLU A 194 -7.33 -27.41 14.22
N ILE A 195 -8.50 -27.62 13.64
CA ILE A 195 -8.67 -27.99 12.23
C ILE A 195 -8.95 -26.70 11.45
N ILE A 196 -8.03 -26.35 10.57
CA ILE A 196 -8.06 -25.10 9.82
C ILE A 196 -8.34 -25.41 8.35
N LEU A 197 -9.30 -24.70 7.74
CA LEU A 197 -9.56 -24.80 6.30
C LEU A 197 -9.00 -23.57 5.59
N THR A 198 -8.35 -23.79 4.44
CA THR A 198 -7.85 -22.74 3.54
C THR A 198 -8.08 -23.11 2.09
N CYS A 199 -7.95 -22.13 1.17
CA CYS A 199 -8.06 -22.35 -0.27
C CYS A 199 -7.02 -21.57 -1.06
N GLY A 200 -6.75 -22.04 -2.26
CA GLY A 200 -5.83 -21.43 -3.19
C GLY A 200 -4.40 -21.37 -2.67
N ARG A 201 -3.56 -20.65 -3.38
CA ARG A 201 -2.18 -20.41 -2.98
C ARG A 201 -1.98 -18.99 -2.48
N SER A 202 -1.55 -18.84 -1.24
CA SER A 202 -1.19 -17.56 -0.63
C SER A 202 0.08 -17.70 0.19
N LEU A 203 1.15 -17.01 -0.23
CA LEU A 203 2.42 -17.00 0.52
C LEU A 203 2.27 -16.44 1.93
N THR A 204 1.37 -15.47 2.14
CA THR A 204 1.07 -14.91 3.46
C THR A 204 0.44 -15.97 4.36
N VAL A 205 -0.58 -16.68 3.87
CA VAL A 205 -1.25 -17.78 4.61
C VAL A 205 -0.28 -18.93 4.86
N GLU A 206 0.54 -19.28 3.87
CA GLU A 206 1.57 -20.31 4.01
C GLU A 206 2.52 -20.01 5.16
N LYS A 207 3.10 -18.80 5.21
CA LYS A 207 3.99 -18.36 6.29
C LYS A 207 3.28 -18.31 7.64
N PHE A 208 2.05 -17.81 7.65
CA PHE A 208 1.21 -17.74 8.85
C PHE A 208 0.96 -19.12 9.48
N LEU A 209 0.57 -20.10 8.66
CA LEU A 209 0.34 -21.47 9.12
C LEU A 209 1.65 -22.17 9.53
N LYS A 210 2.75 -21.98 8.80
CA LYS A 210 4.07 -22.53 9.15
C LYS A 210 4.58 -21.97 10.48
N ASN A 211 4.40 -20.69 10.74
CA ASN A 211 4.82 -20.08 12.01
C ASN A 211 3.97 -20.63 13.18
N ALA A 212 2.67 -20.78 13.00
CA ALA A 212 1.80 -21.42 14.01
C ALA A 212 2.23 -22.86 14.29
N ALA A 213 2.48 -23.64 13.24
CA ALA A 213 2.85 -25.07 13.36
C ALA A 213 4.19 -25.30 14.08
N ASN A 214 5.09 -24.33 14.09
CA ASN A 214 6.33 -24.40 14.88
C ASN A 214 6.09 -24.45 16.40
N LYS A 215 4.90 -24.08 16.87
CA LYS A 215 4.61 -23.97 18.31
C LYS A 215 3.44 -24.84 18.77
N VAL A 216 2.45 -25.02 17.92
CA VAL A 216 1.23 -25.76 18.22
C VAL A 216 0.95 -26.78 17.12
N LYS A 217 0.39 -27.92 17.51
CA LYS A 217 -0.05 -28.91 16.52
C LYS A 217 -1.35 -28.45 15.89
N ILE A 218 -1.38 -28.38 14.56
CA ILE A 218 -2.55 -28.00 13.76
C ILE A 218 -2.80 -29.03 12.67
N HIS A 219 -4.05 -29.12 12.20
CA HIS A 219 -4.46 -29.91 11.07
C HIS A 219 -5.01 -28.95 10.01
N VAL A 220 -4.50 -29.03 8.80
CA VAL A 220 -4.90 -28.10 7.73
C VAL A 220 -5.63 -28.86 6.63
N ILE A 221 -6.81 -28.39 6.30
CA ILE A 221 -7.60 -28.83 5.15
C ILE A 221 -7.43 -27.79 4.06
N VAL A 222 -7.05 -28.22 2.86
CA VAL A 222 -6.85 -27.32 1.71
C VAL A 222 -7.86 -27.66 0.63
N ALA A 223 -8.71 -26.73 0.24
CA ALA A 223 -9.55 -26.84 -0.94
C ALA A 223 -8.69 -26.71 -2.20
N GLU A 224 -8.94 -27.57 -3.20
CA GLU A 224 -8.09 -27.68 -4.37
C GLU A 224 -8.10 -26.45 -5.29
N CYS A 225 -9.18 -25.65 -5.26
CA CYS A 225 -9.40 -24.49 -6.15
C CYS A 225 -9.35 -24.86 -7.64
N ALA A 226 -10.32 -25.67 -8.07
CA ALA A 226 -10.49 -25.93 -9.49
C ALA A 226 -10.91 -24.61 -10.23
N PRO A 227 -10.49 -24.40 -11.47
CA PRO A 227 -9.73 -25.28 -12.35
C PRO A 227 -8.22 -25.06 -12.29
N THR A 228 -7.70 -24.13 -11.48
CA THR A 228 -6.26 -23.82 -11.43
C THR A 228 -5.47 -24.80 -10.58
N TYR A 229 -6.12 -25.44 -9.61
CA TYR A 229 -5.53 -26.37 -8.63
C TYR A 229 -4.38 -25.77 -7.81
N ASP A 230 -4.40 -24.45 -7.60
CA ASP A 230 -3.40 -23.74 -6.78
C ASP A 230 -3.35 -24.28 -5.33
N GLY A 231 -4.45 -24.89 -4.86
CA GLY A 231 -4.51 -25.56 -3.56
C GLY A 231 -3.55 -26.74 -3.43
N HIS A 232 -3.22 -27.44 -4.50
CA HIS A 232 -2.25 -28.55 -4.48
C HIS A 232 -0.83 -28.04 -4.15
N GLU A 233 -0.41 -26.91 -4.73
CA GLU A 233 0.88 -26.30 -4.41
C GLU A 233 0.93 -25.81 -2.96
N GLN A 234 -0.17 -25.22 -2.47
CA GLN A 234 -0.29 -24.81 -1.08
C GLN A 234 -0.17 -26.01 -0.13
N ALA A 235 -0.87 -27.10 -0.42
CA ALA A 235 -0.81 -28.32 0.37
C ALA A 235 0.58 -28.94 0.38
N GLN A 236 1.26 -29.00 -0.75
CA GLN A 236 2.64 -29.47 -0.86
C GLN A 236 3.61 -28.62 -0.05
N ALA A 237 3.46 -27.30 -0.09
CA ALA A 237 4.30 -26.38 0.65
C ALA A 237 4.11 -26.52 2.19
N LEU A 238 2.87 -26.78 2.64
CA LEU A 238 2.56 -27.00 4.06
C LEU A 238 3.03 -28.39 4.53
N ALA A 239 2.79 -29.43 3.74
CA ALA A 239 3.25 -30.78 4.04
C ALA A 239 4.78 -30.88 4.14
N SER A 240 5.52 -30.15 3.30
CA SER A 240 6.99 -30.08 3.37
C SER A 240 7.49 -29.45 4.69
N ALA A 241 6.65 -28.72 5.40
CA ALA A 241 6.92 -28.17 6.74
C ALA A 241 6.43 -29.09 7.88
N ASN A 242 6.15 -30.38 7.61
CA ASN A 242 5.64 -31.38 8.56
C ASN A 242 4.28 -31.01 9.20
N ILE A 243 3.44 -30.28 8.50
CA ILE A 243 2.07 -30.02 8.90
C ILE A 243 1.20 -31.16 8.38
N ASP A 244 0.24 -31.60 9.18
CA ASP A 244 -0.75 -32.60 8.78
C ASP A 244 -1.76 -31.93 7.85
N VAL A 245 -1.74 -32.32 6.56
CA VAL A 245 -2.52 -31.66 5.51
C VAL A 245 -3.42 -32.66 4.79
N VAL A 246 -4.67 -32.27 4.58
CA VAL A 246 -5.66 -33.00 3.79
C VAL A 246 -6.14 -32.11 2.64
N VAL A 247 -6.08 -32.60 1.42
CA VAL A 247 -6.65 -31.91 0.24
C VAL A 247 -8.06 -32.41 -0.01
N ILE A 248 -8.98 -31.51 -0.28
CA ILE A 248 -10.38 -31.82 -0.59
C ILE A 248 -10.82 -31.13 -1.89
N PRO A 249 -11.76 -31.73 -2.65
CA PRO A 249 -12.39 -31.03 -3.75
C PRO A 249 -13.27 -29.88 -3.25
N ASP A 250 -13.42 -28.83 -4.03
CA ASP A 250 -14.20 -27.63 -3.66
C ASP A 250 -15.66 -27.97 -3.33
N ALA A 251 -16.24 -28.96 -4.00
CA ALA A 251 -17.59 -29.43 -3.74
C ALA A 251 -17.77 -30.05 -2.33
N ALA A 252 -16.71 -30.52 -1.67
CA ALA A 252 -16.75 -31.14 -0.37
C ALA A 252 -16.68 -30.15 0.79
N VAL A 253 -16.42 -28.87 0.51
CA VAL A 253 -16.23 -27.81 1.53
C VAL A 253 -17.38 -27.76 2.53
N PHE A 254 -18.62 -27.71 2.05
CA PHE A 254 -19.79 -27.63 2.93
C PHE A 254 -19.93 -28.85 3.85
N ALA A 255 -19.68 -30.05 3.32
CA ALA A 255 -19.78 -31.29 4.09
C ALA A 255 -18.74 -31.38 5.22
N ILE A 256 -17.54 -30.84 5.00
CA ILE A 256 -16.45 -30.90 5.98
C ILE A 256 -16.53 -29.74 6.98
N MET A 257 -17.17 -28.63 6.63
CA MET A 257 -17.17 -27.39 7.43
C MET A 257 -17.61 -27.60 8.88
N SER A 258 -18.52 -28.54 9.15
CA SER A 258 -18.96 -28.86 10.52
C SER A 258 -17.85 -29.36 11.47
N ARG A 259 -16.71 -29.78 10.91
CA ARG A 259 -15.53 -30.26 11.65
C ARG A 259 -14.41 -29.21 11.72
N VAL A 260 -14.54 -28.11 10.98
CA VAL A 260 -13.56 -27.04 10.90
C VAL A 260 -13.73 -26.07 12.06
N ASN A 261 -12.64 -25.76 12.75
CA ASN A 261 -12.65 -24.78 13.84
C ASN A 261 -12.48 -23.35 13.32
N LYS A 262 -11.71 -23.19 12.23
CA LYS A 262 -11.36 -21.87 11.70
C LYS A 262 -11.08 -21.93 10.21
N VAL A 263 -11.53 -20.93 9.49
CA VAL A 263 -11.17 -20.71 8.08
C VAL A 263 -10.11 -19.62 8.01
N ILE A 264 -9.01 -19.86 7.29
CA ILE A 264 -7.96 -18.85 7.06
C ILE A 264 -7.80 -18.64 5.56
N LEU A 265 -8.11 -17.43 5.10
CA LEU A 265 -8.06 -17.05 3.70
C LEU A 265 -6.98 -16.01 3.43
N GLY A 266 -6.42 -16.05 2.23
CA GLY A 266 -5.64 -14.94 1.68
C GLY A 266 -6.55 -14.04 0.84
N ALA A 267 -6.23 -12.74 0.77
CA ALA A 267 -6.90 -11.83 -0.15
C ALA A 267 -5.94 -11.30 -1.21
N HIS A 268 -6.46 -11.04 -2.40
CA HIS A 268 -5.79 -10.25 -3.43
C HIS A 268 -5.89 -8.76 -3.10
N ALA A 269 -7.10 -8.30 -2.74
CA ALA A 269 -7.35 -6.96 -2.24
C ALA A 269 -8.46 -6.99 -1.18
N VAL A 270 -8.41 -6.00 -0.27
CA VAL A 270 -9.46 -5.71 0.71
C VAL A 270 -10.05 -4.35 0.35
N LEU A 271 -11.34 -4.29 0.10
CA LEU A 271 -12.03 -3.09 -0.36
C LEU A 271 -12.49 -2.20 0.80
N ALA A 272 -12.80 -0.94 0.53
CA ALA A 272 -13.12 0.04 1.54
C ALA A 272 -14.33 -0.29 2.43
N ASN A 273 -15.23 -1.13 1.95
CA ASN A 273 -16.37 -1.64 2.74
C ASN A 273 -16.00 -2.84 3.62
N GLY A 274 -14.76 -3.34 3.58
CA GLY A 274 -14.32 -4.55 4.28
C GLY A 274 -14.54 -5.84 3.50
N GLY A 275 -15.11 -5.78 2.31
CA GLY A 275 -15.23 -6.92 1.40
C GLY A 275 -13.88 -7.29 0.78
N LEU A 276 -13.76 -8.52 0.29
CA LEU A 276 -12.52 -9.05 -0.26
C LEU A 276 -12.65 -9.34 -1.75
N VAL A 277 -11.56 -9.14 -2.44
CA VAL A 277 -11.29 -9.79 -3.73
C VAL A 277 -10.30 -10.92 -3.42
N ALA A 278 -10.74 -12.16 -3.53
CA ALA A 278 -9.95 -13.34 -3.15
C ALA A 278 -9.99 -14.41 -4.26
N ALA A 279 -9.23 -15.49 -4.11
CA ALA A 279 -9.21 -16.58 -5.09
C ALA A 279 -10.62 -17.16 -5.29
N SER A 280 -10.95 -17.57 -6.50
CA SER A 280 -12.24 -18.21 -6.81
C SER A 280 -12.48 -19.42 -5.89
N GLY A 281 -13.72 -19.54 -5.35
CA GLY A 281 -14.09 -20.49 -4.30
C GLY A 281 -14.08 -19.91 -2.88
N SER A 282 -13.42 -18.76 -2.65
CA SER A 282 -13.36 -18.13 -1.32
C SER A 282 -14.73 -17.69 -0.82
N HIS A 283 -15.61 -17.21 -1.67
CA HIS A 283 -16.99 -16.85 -1.32
C HIS A 283 -17.77 -18.07 -0.83
N THR A 284 -17.68 -19.18 -1.55
CA THR A 284 -18.35 -20.44 -1.18
C THR A 284 -17.90 -20.95 0.20
N ILE A 285 -16.58 -20.87 0.46
CA ILE A 285 -15.99 -21.26 1.74
C ILE A 285 -16.48 -20.36 2.87
N ALA A 286 -16.46 -19.04 2.66
CA ALA A 286 -16.90 -18.06 3.65
C ALA A 286 -18.41 -18.20 3.95
N ALA A 287 -19.23 -18.43 2.94
CA ALA A 287 -20.68 -18.70 3.10
C ALA A 287 -20.93 -20.01 3.89
N ALA A 288 -20.20 -21.08 3.58
CA ALA A 288 -20.26 -22.33 4.33
C ALA A 288 -19.82 -22.14 5.78
N ALA A 289 -18.74 -21.40 6.03
CA ALA A 289 -18.27 -21.06 7.37
C ALA A 289 -19.33 -20.29 8.16
N ARG A 290 -19.97 -19.31 7.56
CA ARG A 290 -21.06 -18.55 8.17
C ARG A 290 -22.23 -19.43 8.56
N HIS A 291 -22.62 -20.37 7.69
CA HIS A 291 -23.69 -21.33 8.00
C HIS A 291 -23.37 -22.21 9.21
N HIS A 292 -22.13 -22.63 9.37
CA HIS A 292 -21.67 -23.47 10.47
C HIS A 292 -21.15 -22.68 11.67
N SER A 293 -21.24 -21.34 11.67
CA SER A 293 -20.71 -20.45 12.69
C SER A 293 -19.20 -20.64 12.93
N THR A 294 -18.47 -20.98 11.88
CA THR A 294 -17.01 -21.12 11.88
C THR A 294 -16.38 -19.75 11.60
N GLN A 295 -15.39 -19.35 12.38
CA GLN A 295 -14.72 -18.06 12.26
C GLN A 295 -13.90 -17.98 10.97
N VAL A 296 -14.04 -16.85 10.24
CA VAL A 296 -13.29 -16.54 9.02
C VAL A 296 -12.23 -15.48 9.33
N VAL A 297 -10.97 -15.85 9.21
CA VAL A 297 -9.79 -15.01 9.41
C VAL A 297 -9.13 -14.79 8.04
N VAL A 298 -8.83 -13.53 7.73
CA VAL A 298 -8.21 -13.15 6.45
C VAL A 298 -6.83 -12.54 6.68
N CYS A 299 -5.81 -13.12 6.08
CA CYS A 299 -4.44 -12.61 6.17
C CYS A 299 -4.12 -11.73 4.96
N ALA A 300 -3.94 -10.44 5.19
CA ALA A 300 -3.63 -9.47 4.12
C ALA A 300 -2.71 -8.36 4.64
N GLY A 301 -1.63 -8.04 3.91
CA GLY A 301 -0.80 -6.87 4.22
C GLY A 301 -1.51 -5.56 3.88
N LEU A 302 -1.16 -4.46 4.56
CA LEU A 302 -1.77 -3.13 4.36
C LEU A 302 -1.74 -2.66 2.90
N TYR A 303 -0.72 -3.03 2.14
CA TYR A 303 -0.61 -2.68 0.71
C TYR A 303 -1.73 -3.27 -0.17
N LYS A 304 -2.47 -4.27 0.35
CA LYS A 304 -3.66 -4.85 -0.29
C LYS A 304 -4.96 -4.11 0.07
N TYR A 305 -4.94 -3.22 1.05
CA TYR A 305 -6.11 -2.45 1.45
C TYR A 305 -6.34 -1.32 0.45
N SER A 306 -7.52 -1.31 -0.14
CA SER A 306 -7.88 -0.37 -1.19
C SER A 306 -8.97 0.59 -0.72
N PRO A 307 -8.83 1.89 -0.95
CA PRO A 307 -9.89 2.86 -0.67
C PRO A 307 -11.06 2.80 -1.68
N MET A 308 -11.01 1.85 -2.62
CA MET A 308 -12.07 1.65 -3.62
C MET A 308 -13.27 0.91 -3.03
N PHE A 309 -14.48 1.33 -3.43
CA PHE A 309 -15.72 0.64 -3.09
C PHE A 309 -16.14 -0.29 -4.23
N PRO A 310 -16.73 -1.46 -3.93
CA PRO A 310 -17.33 -2.30 -4.95
C PRO A 310 -18.66 -1.66 -5.39
N PHE A 311 -18.70 -1.18 -6.63
CA PHE A 311 -19.95 -0.72 -7.25
C PHE A 311 -20.66 -1.85 -7.99
N ASP A 312 -19.86 -2.85 -8.40
CA ASP A 312 -20.27 -4.04 -9.11
C ASP A 312 -19.31 -5.17 -8.72
N ASP A 313 -19.84 -6.34 -8.39
CA ASP A 313 -19.07 -7.50 -7.93
C ASP A 313 -18.08 -7.99 -9.00
N ASP A 314 -18.41 -7.83 -10.28
CA ASP A 314 -17.58 -8.28 -11.40
C ASP A 314 -16.51 -7.27 -11.81
N ARG A 315 -16.59 -6.02 -11.35
CA ARG A 315 -15.68 -4.96 -11.81
C ARG A 315 -14.21 -5.26 -11.57
N PHE A 316 -13.89 -5.85 -10.43
CA PHE A 316 -12.52 -6.17 -10.02
C PHE A 316 -12.10 -7.58 -10.41
N ASN A 317 -12.98 -8.33 -11.07
CA ASN A 317 -12.69 -9.68 -11.49
C ASN A 317 -11.91 -9.71 -12.82
N THR A 318 -11.04 -10.67 -12.95
CA THR A 318 -10.25 -10.91 -14.17
C THR A 318 -10.62 -12.26 -14.73
N LEU A 319 -11.10 -12.28 -15.96
CA LEU A 319 -11.30 -13.53 -16.66
C LEU A 319 -9.93 -14.05 -17.14
N VAL A 320 -9.66 -15.31 -16.85
CA VAL A 320 -8.47 -16.03 -17.31
C VAL A 320 -8.84 -17.01 -18.43
N SER A 321 -7.84 -17.68 -19.02
CA SER A 321 -8.06 -18.60 -20.12
C SER A 321 -9.13 -19.65 -19.79
N PRO A 322 -10.13 -19.84 -20.63
CA PRO A 322 -11.13 -20.88 -20.46
C PRO A 322 -10.59 -22.31 -20.65
N ASP A 323 -9.39 -22.47 -21.22
CA ASP A 323 -8.75 -23.75 -21.49
C ASP A 323 -8.61 -24.66 -20.26
N ALA A 324 -8.44 -24.05 -19.07
CA ALA A 324 -8.37 -24.79 -17.81
C ALA A 324 -9.73 -25.39 -17.40
N VAL A 325 -10.85 -24.78 -17.83
CA VAL A 325 -12.22 -25.27 -17.55
C VAL A 325 -12.64 -26.28 -18.64
N LEU A 326 -12.42 -25.92 -19.89
CA LEU A 326 -12.74 -26.74 -21.05
C LEU A 326 -11.59 -26.67 -22.07
N PRO A 327 -10.83 -27.76 -22.26
CA PRO A 327 -9.68 -27.76 -23.16
C PRO A 327 -10.07 -27.42 -24.60
N TYR A 328 -9.27 -26.60 -25.27
CA TYR A 328 -9.50 -26.23 -26.67
C TYR A 328 -9.48 -27.43 -27.65
N GLY A 329 -9.08 -28.61 -27.19
CA GLY A 329 -9.13 -29.84 -27.98
C GLY A 329 -10.51 -30.48 -28.08
N ASP A 330 -11.49 -30.07 -27.26
CA ASP A 330 -12.86 -30.62 -27.23
C ASP A 330 -13.78 -29.88 -28.23
N GLY A 331 -13.42 -29.94 -29.50
CA GLY A 331 -13.86 -29.09 -30.60
C GLY A 331 -15.37 -28.89 -30.75
N GLU A 332 -16.20 -29.95 -30.69
CA GLU A 332 -17.67 -29.80 -30.88
C GLU A 332 -18.37 -29.07 -29.75
N LEU A 333 -17.87 -29.23 -28.51
CA LEU A 333 -18.48 -28.59 -27.34
C LEU A 333 -18.09 -27.11 -27.23
N ILE A 334 -16.84 -26.78 -27.59
CA ILE A 334 -16.36 -25.40 -27.59
C ILE A 334 -17.15 -24.49 -28.53
N ASP A 335 -17.53 -25.00 -29.68
CA ASP A 335 -18.29 -24.26 -30.68
C ASP A 335 -19.75 -24.00 -30.23
N ALA A 336 -20.23 -24.76 -29.24
CA ALA A 336 -21.62 -24.74 -28.81
C ALA A 336 -21.87 -23.98 -27.47
N VAL A 337 -20.82 -23.72 -26.69
CA VAL A 337 -20.97 -23.14 -25.33
C VAL A 337 -19.99 -21.99 -25.06
N ASP A 338 -20.47 -20.98 -24.33
CA ASP A 338 -19.61 -19.93 -23.80
C ASP A 338 -19.00 -20.37 -22.46
N VAL A 339 -17.67 -20.29 -22.34
CA VAL A 339 -16.92 -20.69 -21.14
C VAL A 339 -16.36 -19.45 -20.45
N SER A 340 -16.76 -19.23 -19.20
CA SER A 340 -16.25 -18.16 -18.34
C SER A 340 -15.39 -18.75 -17.22
N ASN A 341 -14.18 -18.20 -17.05
CA ASN A 341 -13.26 -18.60 -15.99
C ASN A 341 -12.83 -17.38 -15.19
N PRO A 342 -13.60 -16.97 -14.15
CA PRO A 342 -13.25 -15.87 -13.28
C PRO A 342 -12.12 -16.28 -12.33
N ARG A 343 -11.12 -15.41 -12.20
CA ARG A 343 -9.95 -15.65 -11.34
C ARG A 343 -10.25 -15.41 -9.86
N TYR A 344 -11.13 -14.44 -9.57
CA TYR A 344 -11.41 -13.98 -8.21
C TYR A 344 -12.89 -14.09 -7.89
N ASP A 345 -13.17 -14.18 -6.59
CA ASP A 345 -14.49 -14.00 -5.99
C ASP A 345 -14.54 -12.70 -5.22
N TYR A 346 -15.68 -12.05 -5.22
CA TYR A 346 -16.00 -11.04 -4.23
C TYR A 346 -16.60 -11.71 -2.99
N VAL A 347 -15.97 -11.50 -1.84
CA VAL A 347 -16.48 -11.97 -0.53
C VAL A 347 -16.99 -10.75 0.22
N PRO A 348 -18.31 -10.66 0.51
CA PRO A 348 -18.87 -9.51 1.21
C PRO A 348 -18.37 -9.44 2.68
N PRO A 349 -18.34 -8.23 3.27
CA PRO A 349 -17.77 -8.00 4.59
C PRO A 349 -18.49 -8.75 5.72
N GLU A 350 -19.76 -9.11 5.54
CA GLU A 350 -20.56 -9.86 6.50
C GLU A 350 -20.05 -11.31 6.70
N LEU A 351 -19.28 -11.81 5.74
CA LEU A 351 -18.69 -13.16 5.78
C LEU A 351 -17.26 -13.16 6.35
N VAL A 352 -16.74 -12.00 6.75
CA VAL A 352 -15.38 -11.84 7.28
C VAL A 352 -15.45 -11.44 8.75
N ASP A 353 -14.81 -12.21 9.63
CA ASP A 353 -14.81 -11.91 11.05
C ASP A 353 -13.58 -11.08 11.47
N ILE A 354 -12.40 -11.46 10.99
CA ILE A 354 -11.13 -10.80 11.37
C ILE A 354 -10.24 -10.62 10.14
N LEU A 355 -9.65 -9.42 10.02
CA LEU A 355 -8.55 -9.10 9.12
C LEU A 355 -7.25 -9.10 9.93
N VAL A 356 -6.25 -9.87 9.53
CA VAL A 356 -4.93 -9.93 10.17
C VAL A 356 -3.91 -9.31 9.23
N ASP A 357 -3.31 -8.23 9.69
CA ASP A 357 -2.19 -7.56 9.02
C ASP A 357 -0.92 -7.56 9.90
N HIS A 358 0.09 -6.79 9.56
CA HIS A 358 1.34 -6.71 10.33
C HIS A 358 1.14 -5.97 11.67
N THR A 359 0.10 -5.16 11.83
CA THR A 359 -0.20 -4.43 13.07
C THR A 359 -1.04 -5.24 14.05
N GLY A 360 -1.65 -6.35 13.60
CA GLY A 360 -2.47 -7.25 14.43
C GLY A 360 -3.76 -7.69 13.75
N GLY A 361 -4.71 -8.16 14.57
CA GLY A 361 -6.05 -8.58 14.13
C GLY A 361 -7.08 -7.47 14.29
N HIS A 362 -7.79 -7.15 13.22
CA HIS A 362 -8.77 -6.07 13.16
C HIS A 362 -10.14 -6.56 12.69
N LEU A 363 -11.20 -5.96 13.21
CA LEU A 363 -12.53 -6.14 12.66
C LEU A 363 -12.65 -5.42 11.31
N PRO A 364 -13.46 -5.91 10.35
CA PRO A 364 -13.67 -5.21 9.08
C PRO A 364 -14.15 -3.76 9.23
N SER A 365 -14.88 -3.43 10.31
CA SER A 365 -15.31 -2.07 10.63
C SER A 365 -14.17 -1.11 10.96
N TYR A 366 -13.02 -1.61 11.43
CA TYR A 366 -11.85 -0.81 11.74
C TYR A 366 -11.09 -0.36 10.49
N LEU A 367 -11.33 -1.01 9.35
CA LEU A 367 -10.68 -0.74 8.09
C LEU A 367 -10.80 0.73 7.65
N TYR A 368 -11.95 1.36 7.91
CA TYR A 368 -12.15 2.77 7.57
C TYR A 368 -11.07 3.68 8.19
N ARG A 369 -10.70 3.41 9.44
CA ARG A 369 -9.65 4.16 10.14
C ARG A 369 -8.29 3.91 9.52
N LEU A 370 -7.94 2.66 9.26
CA LEU A 370 -6.68 2.30 8.61
C LEU A 370 -6.53 2.94 7.22
N LEU A 371 -7.62 2.96 6.45
CA LEU A 371 -7.63 3.62 5.14
C LEU A 371 -7.48 5.13 5.25
N GLN A 372 -8.09 5.75 6.25
CA GLN A 372 -7.97 7.19 6.46
C GLN A 372 -6.54 7.60 6.87
N GLU A 373 -5.89 6.81 7.73
CA GLU A 373 -4.51 7.02 8.16
C GLU A 373 -3.50 6.81 7.03
N ASN A 374 -3.75 5.88 6.10
CA ASN A 374 -2.79 5.51 5.06
C ASN A 374 -3.06 6.12 3.68
N TYR A 375 -4.30 6.56 3.41
CA TYR A 375 -4.76 6.97 2.07
C TYR A 375 -5.63 8.23 2.09
N ALA A 376 -5.39 9.18 2.99
CA ALA A 376 -6.23 10.38 3.16
C ALA A 376 -6.52 11.14 1.84
N GLN A 377 -5.62 11.10 0.88
CA GLN A 377 -5.71 11.80 -0.41
C GLN A 377 -6.17 10.93 -1.59
N ALA A 378 -6.50 9.66 -1.35
CA ALA A 378 -6.92 8.75 -2.42
C ALA A 378 -8.24 9.17 -3.10
N LYS A 379 -9.06 9.99 -2.44
CA LYS A 379 -10.35 10.47 -2.96
C LYS A 379 -10.20 11.18 -4.31
N ASP A 380 -9.18 12.03 -4.47
CA ASP A 380 -8.96 12.80 -5.69
C ASP A 380 -8.48 11.94 -6.88
N LEU A 381 -7.88 10.79 -6.62
CA LEU A 381 -7.43 9.85 -7.64
C LEU A 381 -8.54 8.87 -8.07
N ALA A 382 -9.35 8.42 -7.11
CA ALA A 382 -10.41 7.44 -7.36
C ALA A 382 -11.50 7.98 -8.31
N TRP A 383 -11.89 9.25 -8.18
CA TRP A 383 -12.92 9.87 -9.02
C TRP A 383 -12.53 9.94 -10.50
N ASN A 384 -11.24 10.12 -10.81
CA ASN A 384 -10.76 10.25 -12.18
C ASN A 384 -10.61 8.93 -12.95
N ILE A 385 -10.75 7.77 -12.28
CA ILE A 385 -10.69 6.43 -12.90
C ILE A 385 -12.11 5.95 -13.26
N GLN A 386 -13.13 6.55 -12.66
CA GLN A 386 -14.53 6.15 -12.85
C GLN A 386 -15.19 6.80 -14.07
N ASP A 387 -14.62 7.90 -14.58
CA ASP A 387 -15.24 8.71 -15.63
C ASP A 387 -14.74 8.37 -17.06
N GLU A 388 -13.87 7.37 -17.25
CA GLU A 388 -13.41 6.83 -18.53
C GLU A 388 -13.75 5.33 -18.68
#